data_ae91aecb509e4f682bb1008d35af02b8
#
_entry.id   ae91aecb509e4f682bb1008d35af02b8
#
_cell.length_a   1.000
_cell.length_b   1.000
_cell.length_c   1.000
_cell.angle_alpha   90.00
_cell.angle_beta   90.00
_cell.angle_gamma   90.00
#
_symmetry.space_group_name_H-M   'P 1'
#
loop_
_entity.id
_entity.type
_entity.pdbx_description
1 polymer ?
#
loop_
_entity_poly.entity_id
_entity_poly.type
_entity_poly.pdbx_seq_one_letter_code
_entity_poly.pdbx_strand_id
1 'polypeptide(L)'
;MRYTTGLMLNTTLLDTNWLGRPRSIAAVLLESDGHRAVLDPGPASTLPTLRELLAARGIGVSDLNAILLTHIHLDHAGATGALIKENPNLEVYVHKTGMLHLADPSKLLASAERLWPGELGRL
;
A
#
# COMPACT_ATOMS: atom_id res chain seq x y z
N MET A 1 -29.14 -3.59 5.93
CA MET A 1 -28.03 -2.76 5.42
C MET A 1 -28.60 -1.56 4.70
N ARG A 2 -28.08 -0.41 5.01
CA ARG A 2 -28.57 0.83 4.42
C ARG A 2 -27.58 1.37 3.42
N TYR A 3 -28.00 1.57 2.18
CA TYR A 3 -27.17 2.21 1.17
C TYR A 3 -27.48 3.70 1.14
N THR A 4 -26.45 4.52 1.18
CA THR A 4 -26.58 5.97 1.04
C THR A 4 -26.48 6.32 -0.44
N THR A 5 -27.56 6.84 -1.00
CA THR A 5 -27.56 7.34 -2.38
C THR A 5 -26.66 8.58 -2.45
N GLY A 6 -25.86 8.69 -3.50
CA GLY A 6 -24.95 9.81 -3.71
C GLY A 6 -23.52 9.60 -3.21
N LEU A 7 -23.24 8.53 -2.45
CA LEU A 7 -21.85 8.16 -2.16
C LEU A 7 -21.24 7.49 -3.39
N MET A 8 -20.15 8.07 -3.87
CA MET A 8 -19.38 7.53 -5.00
C MET A 8 -18.02 7.09 -4.51
N LEU A 9 -17.68 5.85 -4.83
CA LEU A 9 -16.32 5.35 -4.64
C LEU A 9 -15.57 5.56 -5.95
N ASN A 10 -14.54 6.39 -5.90
CA ASN A 10 -13.61 6.58 -7.01
C ASN A 10 -12.40 5.70 -6.80
N THR A 11 -12.02 4.96 -7.83
CA THR A 11 -10.84 4.12 -7.83
C THR A 11 -9.85 4.62 -8.87
N THR A 12 -8.58 4.71 -8.49
CA THR A 12 -7.51 5.12 -9.39
C THR A 12 -6.36 4.14 -9.26
N LEU A 13 -5.94 3.56 -10.39
CA LEU A 13 -4.72 2.76 -10.43
C LEU A 13 -3.51 3.67 -10.43
N LEU A 14 -2.57 3.39 -9.53
CA LEU A 14 -1.30 4.09 -9.42
C LEU A 14 -0.20 3.13 -9.82
N ASP A 15 0.31 3.28 -11.03
CA ASP A 15 1.41 2.44 -11.53
C ASP A 15 2.71 2.89 -10.89
N THR A 16 3.26 2.08 -10.00
CA THR A 16 4.44 2.42 -9.23
C THR A 16 5.75 2.13 -9.96
N ASN A 17 5.69 1.61 -11.18
CA ASN A 17 6.86 1.44 -12.06
C ASN A 17 7.99 0.67 -11.35
N TRP A 18 7.67 -0.45 -10.72
CA TRP A 18 8.62 -1.24 -9.96
C TRP A 18 9.80 -1.70 -10.83
N LEU A 19 11.01 -1.46 -10.36
CA LEU A 19 12.26 -1.75 -11.08
C LEU A 19 12.32 -1.09 -12.46
N GLY A 20 11.68 0.07 -12.63
CA GLY A 20 11.61 0.77 -13.92
C GLY A 20 10.70 0.10 -14.94
N ARG A 21 9.85 -0.83 -14.53
CA ARG A 21 8.95 -1.57 -15.41
C ARG A 21 7.52 -1.09 -15.24
N PRO A 22 6.94 -0.39 -16.23
CA PRO A 22 5.55 0.01 -16.17
C PRO A 22 4.63 -1.21 -16.15
N ARG A 23 3.46 -1.08 -15.49
CA ARG A 23 2.44 -2.13 -15.38
C ARG A 23 2.94 -3.41 -14.69
N SER A 24 3.93 -3.29 -13.81
CA SER A 24 4.44 -4.41 -13.01
C SER A 24 3.74 -4.51 -11.68
N ILE A 25 3.67 -3.41 -10.93
CA ILE A 25 2.96 -3.31 -9.66
C ILE A 25 2.16 -2.02 -9.65
N ALA A 26 0.92 -2.10 -9.19
CA ALA A 26 0.06 -0.94 -9.01
C ALA A 26 -0.53 -0.93 -7.61
N ALA A 27 -0.59 0.26 -7.00
CA ALA A 27 -1.45 0.53 -5.86
C ALA A 27 -2.80 1.03 -6.37
N VAL A 28 -3.80 1.00 -5.53
CA VAL A 28 -5.12 1.55 -5.86
C VAL A 28 -5.48 2.63 -4.86
N LEU A 29 -5.73 3.84 -5.35
CA LEU A 29 -6.28 4.92 -4.54
C LEU A 29 -7.79 4.81 -4.55
N LEU A 30 -8.37 4.75 -3.35
CA LEU A 30 -9.81 4.72 -3.12
C LEU A 30 -10.23 6.03 -2.47
N GLU A 31 -11.19 6.72 -3.07
CA GLU A 31 -11.69 7.98 -2.54
C GLU A 31 -13.21 7.94 -2.47
N SER A 32 -13.76 8.33 -1.32
CA SER A 32 -15.20 8.45 -1.10
C SER A 32 -15.47 9.47 -0.01
N ASP A 33 -16.25 10.48 -0.30
CA ASP A 33 -16.75 11.47 0.67
C ASP A 33 -15.62 12.10 1.51
N GLY A 34 -14.54 12.50 0.86
CA GLY A 34 -13.39 13.11 1.52
C GLY A 34 -12.46 12.13 2.25
N HIS A 35 -12.79 10.84 2.28
CA HIS A 35 -11.94 9.80 2.82
C HIS A 35 -11.06 9.19 1.73
N ARG A 36 -9.83 8.87 2.06
CA ARG A 36 -8.86 8.30 1.14
C ARG A 36 -8.18 7.09 1.74
N ALA A 37 -8.14 6.02 0.97
CA ALA A 37 -7.41 4.81 1.33
C ALA A 37 -6.54 4.37 0.17
N VAL A 38 -5.46 3.68 0.49
CA VAL A 38 -4.61 3.02 -0.51
C VAL A 38 -4.71 1.51 -0.31
N LEU A 39 -5.10 0.83 -1.36
CA LEU A 39 -5.11 -0.63 -1.40
C LEU A 39 -3.76 -1.12 -1.90
N ASP A 40 -3.10 -1.96 -1.13
CA ASP A 40 -1.80 -2.55 -1.45
C ASP A 40 -0.78 -1.49 -1.89
N PRO A 41 -0.19 -0.72 -0.97
CA PRO A 41 0.69 0.39 -1.31
C PRO A 41 1.96 -0.01 -2.06
N GLY A 42 2.27 -1.30 -2.10
CA GLY A 42 3.40 -1.84 -2.84
C GLY A 42 4.67 -1.97 -2.00
N PRO A 43 5.78 -2.30 -2.66
CA PRO A 43 7.05 -2.46 -1.97
C PRO A 43 7.61 -1.13 -1.47
N ALA A 44 8.47 -1.18 -0.47
CA ALA A 44 9.11 0.01 0.09
C ALA A 44 9.93 0.78 -0.98
N SER A 45 10.52 0.06 -1.93
CA SER A 45 11.34 0.66 -2.99
C SER A 45 10.55 1.58 -3.94
N THR A 46 9.24 1.38 -4.07
CA THR A 46 8.40 2.21 -4.93
C THR A 46 7.67 3.32 -4.17
N LEU A 47 7.92 3.47 -2.87
CA LEU A 47 7.28 4.50 -2.07
C LEU A 47 7.52 5.93 -2.59
N PRO A 48 8.72 6.31 -3.06
CA PRO A 48 8.92 7.62 -3.67
C PRO A 48 8.00 7.86 -4.87
N THR A 49 7.85 6.87 -5.75
CA THR A 49 6.93 6.96 -6.89
C THR A 49 5.48 7.07 -6.43
N LEU A 50 5.08 6.29 -5.44
CA LEU A 50 3.73 6.38 -4.85
C LEU A 50 3.46 7.79 -4.33
N ARG A 51 4.40 8.38 -3.61
CA ARG A 51 4.28 9.76 -3.12
C ARG A 51 4.09 10.77 -4.26
N GLU A 52 4.85 10.62 -5.34
CA GLU A 52 4.75 11.49 -6.50
C GLU A 52 3.38 11.38 -7.17
N LEU A 53 2.87 10.17 -7.33
CA LEU A 53 1.57 9.91 -7.93
C LEU A 53 0.43 10.49 -7.08
N LEU A 54 0.52 10.38 -5.76
CA LEU A 54 -0.43 11.00 -4.83
C LEU A 54 -0.32 12.53 -4.88
N ALA A 55 0.89 13.07 -4.87
CA ALA A 55 1.14 14.51 -4.92
C ALA A 55 0.62 15.15 -6.19
N ALA A 56 0.70 14.45 -7.34
CA ALA A 56 0.13 14.91 -8.60
C ALA A 56 -1.39 15.09 -8.51
N ARG A 57 -2.03 14.47 -7.55
CA ARG A 57 -3.47 14.60 -7.25
C ARG A 57 -3.76 15.51 -6.07
N GLY A 58 -2.74 16.21 -5.57
CA GLY A 58 -2.86 17.08 -4.40
C GLY A 58 -2.97 16.33 -3.06
N ILE A 59 -2.51 15.08 -3.01
CA ILE A 59 -2.64 14.22 -1.83
C ILE A 59 -1.26 13.97 -1.24
N GLY A 60 -1.08 14.31 0.04
CA GLY A 60 0.08 13.89 0.83
C GLY A 60 -0.24 12.62 1.61
N VAL A 61 0.79 11.96 2.11
CA VAL A 61 0.60 10.77 2.96
C VAL A 61 -0.22 11.10 4.21
N SER A 62 -0.06 12.31 4.74
CA SER A 62 -0.84 12.81 5.88
C SER A 62 -2.34 12.96 5.59
N ASP A 63 -2.72 13.00 4.32
CA ASP A 63 -4.13 13.10 3.89
C ASP A 63 -4.81 11.74 3.74
N LEU A 64 -4.05 10.64 3.87
CA LEU A 64 -4.59 9.28 3.81
C LEU A 64 -5.22 8.90 5.15
N ASN A 65 -6.34 8.20 5.08
CA ASN A 65 -7.07 7.71 6.24
C ASN A 65 -6.76 6.25 6.55
N ALA A 66 -6.56 5.43 5.52
CA ALA A 66 -6.40 4.00 5.71
C ALA A 66 -5.51 3.36 4.64
N ILE A 67 -4.94 2.23 5.01
CA ILE A 67 -4.30 1.29 4.10
C ILE A 67 -5.08 -0.01 4.19
N LEU A 68 -5.45 -0.55 3.04
CA LEU A 68 -6.13 -1.83 2.93
C LEU A 68 -5.17 -2.84 2.31
N LEU A 69 -4.91 -3.93 2.98
CA LEU A 69 -4.02 -4.97 2.50
C LEU A 69 -4.82 -6.20 2.10
N THR A 70 -4.71 -6.61 0.85
CA THR A 70 -5.31 -7.86 0.37
C THR A 70 -4.56 -9.05 0.94
N HIS A 71 -3.25 -8.92 1.08
CA HIS A 71 -2.36 -9.91 1.68
C HIS A 71 -1.06 -9.21 2.10
N ILE A 72 -0.14 -9.95 2.69
CA ILE A 72 1.04 -9.38 3.35
C ILE A 72 2.35 -9.56 2.59
N HIS A 73 2.34 -10.08 1.38
CA HIS A 73 3.56 -10.16 0.58
C HIS A 73 4.18 -8.78 0.39
N LEU A 74 5.50 -8.71 0.41
CA LEU A 74 6.23 -7.44 0.44
C LEU A 74 6.02 -6.57 -0.79
N ASP A 75 5.75 -7.18 -1.93
CA ASP A 75 5.41 -6.45 -3.17
C ASP A 75 4.05 -5.74 -3.09
N HIS A 76 3.23 -6.05 -2.09
CA HIS A 76 1.96 -5.38 -1.82
C HIS A 76 1.96 -4.58 -0.51
N ALA A 77 2.59 -5.11 0.53
CA ALA A 77 2.53 -4.56 1.90
C ALA A 77 3.83 -3.87 2.35
N GLY A 78 4.90 -3.97 1.60
CA GLY A 78 6.25 -3.58 2.05
C GLY A 78 6.38 -2.12 2.48
N ALA A 79 5.65 -1.21 1.85
CA ALA A 79 5.69 0.21 2.19
C ALA A 79 4.86 0.59 3.42
N THR A 80 4.04 -0.34 3.97
CA THR A 80 3.07 -0.03 5.03
C THR A 80 3.73 0.56 6.27
N GLY A 81 4.83 -0.04 6.73
CA GLY A 81 5.54 0.44 7.91
C GLY A 81 6.07 1.86 7.77
N ALA A 82 6.64 2.18 6.61
CA ALA A 82 7.13 3.53 6.32
C ALA A 82 5.99 4.56 6.28
N LEU A 83 4.84 4.17 5.71
CA LEU A 83 3.66 5.04 5.66
C LEU A 83 3.09 5.31 7.05
N ILE A 84 3.01 4.30 7.91
CA ILE A 84 2.57 4.47 9.32
C ILE A 84 3.54 5.38 10.07
N LYS A 85 4.82 5.23 9.85
CA LYS A 85 5.83 6.06 10.49
C LYS A 85 5.68 7.54 10.10
N GLU A 86 5.34 7.80 8.86
CA GLU A 86 5.10 9.14 8.34
C GLU A 86 3.74 9.69 8.77
N ASN A 87 2.72 8.84 8.84
CA ASN A 87 1.37 9.20 9.30
C ASN A 87 0.88 8.20 10.33
N PRO A 88 1.14 8.45 11.63
CA PRO A 88 0.73 7.53 12.71
C PRO A 88 -0.79 7.36 12.87
N ASN A 89 -1.58 8.24 12.27
CA ASN A 89 -3.04 8.17 12.32
C ASN A 89 -3.64 7.21 11.27
N LEU A 90 -2.81 6.65 10.39
CA LEU A 90 -3.27 5.66 9.42
C LEU A 90 -3.84 4.43 10.09
N GLU A 91 -5.02 4.02 9.66
CA GLU A 91 -5.61 2.74 10.02
C GLU A 91 -5.21 1.70 8.98
N VAL A 92 -4.75 0.54 9.44
CA VAL A 92 -4.37 -0.56 8.55
C VAL A 92 -5.35 -1.70 8.72
N TYR A 93 -5.99 -2.07 7.63
CA TYR A 93 -6.93 -3.18 7.56
C TYR A 93 -6.28 -4.37 6.88
N VAL A 94 -6.13 -5.45 7.61
CA VAL A 94 -5.51 -6.69 7.15
C VAL A 94 -6.14 -7.86 7.88
N HIS A 95 -6.16 -9.02 7.23
CA HIS A 95 -6.62 -10.23 7.91
C HIS A 95 -5.74 -10.50 9.14
N LYS A 96 -6.35 -10.94 10.24
CA LYS A 96 -5.63 -11.16 11.52
C LYS A 96 -4.42 -12.07 11.42
N THR A 97 -4.47 -13.08 10.57
CA THR A 97 -3.32 -13.97 10.31
C THR A 97 -2.16 -13.19 9.68
N GLY A 98 -2.45 -12.29 8.75
CA GLY A 98 -1.45 -11.41 8.15
C GLY A 98 -0.84 -10.43 9.14
N MET A 99 -1.63 -9.94 10.08
CA MET A 99 -1.15 -9.00 11.11
C MET A 99 -0.01 -9.60 11.94
N LEU A 100 -0.10 -10.88 12.30
CA LEU A 100 0.95 -11.56 13.06
C LEU A 100 2.26 -11.62 12.28
N HIS A 101 2.20 -11.86 10.97
CA HIS A 101 3.38 -11.89 10.11
C HIS A 101 3.97 -10.50 9.86
N LEU A 102 3.18 -9.45 9.86
CA LEU A 102 3.69 -8.08 9.79
C LEU A 102 4.38 -7.68 11.09
N ALA A 103 3.90 -8.15 12.23
CA ALA A 103 4.52 -7.90 13.53
C ALA A 103 5.86 -8.62 13.68
N ASP A 104 5.98 -9.82 13.10
CA ASP A 104 7.25 -10.57 13.03
C ASP A 104 7.46 -11.06 11.58
N PRO A 105 8.16 -10.28 10.77
CA PRO A 105 8.29 -10.54 9.33
C PRO A 105 9.36 -11.57 8.96
N SER A 106 9.98 -12.27 9.91
CA SER A 106 11.10 -13.19 9.64
C SER A 106 10.75 -14.25 8.59
N LYS A 107 9.60 -14.91 8.71
CA LYS A 107 9.14 -15.90 7.74
C LYS A 107 8.82 -15.29 6.38
N LEU A 108 8.24 -14.11 6.38
CA LEU A 108 7.90 -13.37 5.18
C LEU A 108 9.17 -12.97 4.40
N LEU A 109 10.18 -12.48 5.11
CA LEU A 109 11.47 -12.13 4.52
C LEU A 109 12.17 -13.36 3.95
N ALA A 110 12.16 -14.48 4.66
CA ALA A 110 12.74 -15.73 4.16
C ALA A 110 12.04 -16.23 2.88
N SER A 111 10.72 -16.10 2.82
CA SER A 111 9.96 -16.45 1.61
C SER A 111 10.28 -15.52 0.45
N ALA A 112 10.38 -14.22 0.72
CA ALA A 112 10.72 -13.22 -0.30
C ALA A 112 12.13 -13.46 -0.86
N GLU A 113 13.10 -13.80 -0.02
CA GLU A 113 14.46 -14.12 -0.47
C GLU A 113 14.47 -15.33 -1.42
N ARG A 114 13.61 -16.33 -1.18
CA ARG A 114 13.48 -17.48 -2.08
C ARG A 114 12.89 -17.11 -3.44
N LEU A 115 11.93 -16.18 -3.46
CA LEU A 115 11.28 -15.74 -4.70
C LEU A 115 12.11 -14.71 -5.46
N TRP A 116 12.80 -13.84 -4.73
CA TRP A 116 13.61 -12.75 -5.28
C TRP A 116 14.99 -12.74 -4.62
N PRO A 117 15.88 -13.70 -4.92
CA PRO A 117 17.20 -13.77 -4.29
C PRO A 117 18.00 -12.48 -4.48
N GLY A 118 18.49 -11.91 -3.39
CA GLY A 118 19.27 -10.68 -3.41
C GLY A 118 18.47 -9.40 -3.67
N GLU A 119 17.14 -9.49 -3.77
CA GLU A 119 16.29 -8.36 -4.15
C GLU A 119 15.51 -7.76 -2.97
N LEU A 120 15.73 -8.22 -1.72
CA LEU A 120 14.97 -7.76 -0.57
C LEU A 120 15.01 -6.25 -0.38
N GLY A 121 16.13 -5.60 -0.69
CA GLY A 121 16.25 -4.15 -0.61
C GLY A 121 15.38 -3.39 -1.62
N ARG A 122 14.77 -4.08 -2.57
CA ARG A 122 13.88 -3.52 -3.58
C ARG A 122 12.40 -3.74 -3.29
N LEU A 123 12.10 -4.41 -2.20
CA LEU A 123 10.77 -4.65 -1.69
C LEU A 123 10.48 -3.74 -0.49
#